data_2e690a5c077619fc8da919772881cc4a
#
_entry.id   2e690a5c077619fc8da919772881cc4a
#
_cell.length_a   1.000
_cell.length_b   1.000
_cell.length_c   1.000
_cell.angle_alpha   90.00
_cell.angle_beta   90.00
_cell.angle_gamma   90.00
#
_symmetry.space_group_name_H-M   'P 1'
#
loop_
_entity.id
_entity.type
_entity.pdbx_description
1 polymer ?
#
loop_
_entity_poly.entity_id
_entity_poly.type
_entity_poly.pdbx_seq_one_letter_code
_entity_poly.pdbx_strand_id
1 'polypeptide(L)'
;MTAADRIIRWSTAVAVIGVAAIAAVVSYEHAGDLVRAHGETGWTARLIPLTVDGLIYASSMVMLDSARRGIRVPALARWLLGLGIVATLAANVAHGLGRGLIGAAVGAWPAIVLVGSYELLMMVIRNSQVGVKEAPETGHDTDPLQDRAVELFAGELTADRIPSVRTIRAQPHVGQSRA
;
A
#
# COMPACT_ATOMS: atom_id res chain seq x y z
N MET A 1 -4.85 3.56 21.15
CA MET A 1 -3.63 4.18 20.56
C MET A 1 -3.14 5.26 21.51
N THR A 2 -1.90 5.13 21.98
CA THR A 2 -1.28 6.13 22.86
C THR A 2 -0.90 7.40 22.09
N ALA A 3 -0.68 8.52 22.79
CA ALA A 3 -0.19 9.74 22.17
C ALA A 3 1.19 9.51 21.50
N ALA A 4 2.03 8.67 22.09
CA ALA A 4 3.33 8.28 21.55
C ALA A 4 3.20 7.57 20.19
N ASP A 5 2.29 6.61 20.06
CA ASP A 5 2.05 5.89 18.80
C ASP A 5 1.64 6.85 17.66
N ARG A 6 0.86 7.86 18.00
CA ARG A 6 0.40 8.87 17.04
C ARG A 6 1.57 9.75 16.57
N ILE A 7 2.41 10.18 17.51
CA ILE A 7 3.59 11.01 17.20
C ILE A 7 4.56 10.22 16.32
N ILE A 8 4.88 8.97 16.68
CA ILE A 8 5.77 8.12 15.88
C ILE A 8 5.25 7.95 14.46
N ARG A 9 3.96 7.68 14.29
CA ARG A 9 3.35 7.50 12.97
C ARG A 9 3.39 8.76 12.13
N TRP A 10 3.04 9.90 12.69
CA TRP A 10 3.08 11.17 11.99
C TRP A 10 4.50 11.58 11.63
N SER A 11 5.46 11.44 12.53
CA SER A 11 6.86 11.73 12.25
C SER A 11 7.43 10.83 11.15
N THR A 12 7.11 9.53 11.17
CA THR A 12 7.52 8.59 10.12
C THR A 12 6.88 8.97 8.77
N ALA A 13 5.59 9.27 8.73
CA ALA A 13 4.92 9.67 7.49
C ALA A 13 5.52 10.97 6.92
N VAL A 14 5.75 11.98 7.75
CA VAL A 14 6.38 13.24 7.33
C VAL A 14 7.80 13.02 6.81
N ALA A 15 8.60 12.20 7.50
CA ALA A 15 9.95 11.88 7.08
C ALA A 15 9.96 11.15 5.71
N VAL A 16 9.10 10.14 5.54
CA VAL A 16 8.99 9.39 4.27
C VAL A 16 8.53 10.30 3.13
N ILE A 17 7.53 11.15 3.36
CA ILE A 17 7.06 12.12 2.35
C ILE A 17 8.16 13.11 2.00
N GLY A 18 8.90 13.62 2.99
CA GLY A 18 10.02 14.53 2.77
C GLY A 18 11.12 13.90 1.91
N VAL A 19 11.53 12.68 2.23
CA VAL A 19 12.52 11.94 1.45
C VAL A 19 12.02 11.67 0.03
N ALA A 20 10.76 11.26 -0.13
CA ALA A 20 10.14 11.04 -1.43
C ALA A 20 10.10 12.32 -2.27
N ALA A 21 9.77 13.47 -1.68
CA ALA A 21 9.73 14.76 -2.37
C ALA A 21 11.13 15.16 -2.88
N ILE A 22 12.17 15.01 -2.05
CA ILE A 22 13.55 15.27 -2.47
C ILE A 22 13.95 14.33 -3.61
N ALA A 23 13.67 13.04 -3.47
CA ALA A 23 13.99 12.05 -4.51
C ALA A 23 13.26 12.34 -5.83
N ALA A 24 12.00 12.77 -5.77
CA ALA A 24 11.23 13.16 -6.96
C ALA A 24 11.85 14.36 -7.68
N VAL A 25 12.24 15.41 -6.93
CA VAL A 25 12.90 16.58 -7.52
C VAL A 25 14.22 16.21 -8.19
N VAL A 26 15.06 15.41 -7.52
CA VAL A 26 16.35 14.97 -8.09
C VAL A 26 16.12 14.08 -9.31
N SER A 27 15.19 13.15 -9.27
CA SER A 27 14.82 12.28 -10.39
C SER A 27 14.34 13.10 -11.61
N TYR A 28 13.49 14.10 -11.35
CA TYR A 28 13.02 15.03 -12.38
C TYR A 28 14.16 15.80 -13.06
N GLU A 29 15.10 16.34 -12.28
CA GLU A 29 16.27 17.04 -12.82
C GLU A 29 17.17 16.12 -13.63
N HIS A 30 17.44 14.89 -13.18
CA HIS A 30 18.22 13.90 -13.95
C HIS A 30 17.56 13.58 -15.29
N ALA A 31 16.24 13.38 -15.32
CA ALA A 31 15.50 13.14 -16.55
C ALA A 31 15.52 14.38 -17.46
N GLY A 32 15.37 15.58 -16.91
CA GLY A 32 15.49 16.84 -17.64
C GLY A 32 16.87 17.05 -18.25
N ASP A 33 17.95 16.73 -17.53
CA ASP A 33 19.31 16.79 -18.04
C ASP A 33 19.54 15.81 -19.19
N LEU A 34 19.02 14.58 -19.06
CA LEU A 34 19.09 13.59 -20.12
C LEU A 34 18.39 14.07 -21.40
N VAL A 35 17.21 14.64 -21.28
CA VAL A 35 16.42 15.18 -22.39
C VAL A 35 17.16 16.34 -23.06
N ARG A 36 17.76 17.25 -22.26
CA ARG A 36 18.59 18.35 -22.76
C ARG A 36 19.83 17.85 -23.50
N ALA A 37 20.47 16.82 -22.97
CA ALA A 37 21.65 16.20 -23.63
C ALA A 37 21.34 15.56 -24.98
N HIS A 38 20.07 15.23 -25.24
CA HIS A 38 19.60 14.66 -26.51
C HIS A 38 18.95 15.68 -27.45
N GLY A 39 19.19 16.97 -27.22
CA GLY A 39 18.86 18.05 -28.16
C GLY A 39 17.55 18.78 -27.89
N GLU A 40 16.76 18.34 -26.91
CA GLU A 40 15.54 19.07 -26.51
C GLU A 40 15.89 20.30 -25.68
N THR A 41 15.24 21.43 -25.95
CA THR A 41 15.51 22.70 -25.25
C THR A 41 14.24 23.39 -24.79
N GLY A 42 14.40 24.37 -23.92
CA GLY A 42 13.29 25.22 -23.48
C GLY A 42 12.22 24.46 -22.71
N TRP A 43 10.96 24.67 -23.09
CA TRP A 43 9.80 24.09 -22.41
C TRP A 43 9.65 22.58 -22.61
N THR A 44 10.02 22.08 -23.80
CA THR A 44 9.91 20.65 -24.12
C THR A 44 10.77 19.81 -23.18
N ALA A 45 12.00 20.25 -22.92
CA ALA A 45 12.91 19.58 -22.02
C ALA A 45 12.35 19.45 -20.58
N ARG A 46 11.49 20.38 -20.16
CA ARG A 46 10.81 20.34 -18.84
C ARG A 46 9.53 19.52 -18.86
N LEU A 47 8.80 19.54 -19.97
CA LEU A 47 7.50 18.88 -20.05
C LEU A 47 7.64 17.36 -20.24
N ILE A 48 8.67 16.88 -20.93
CA ILE A 48 8.86 15.44 -21.18
C ILE A 48 8.92 14.63 -19.87
N PRO A 49 9.79 14.96 -18.88
CA PRO A 49 9.78 14.26 -17.60
C PRO A 49 8.41 14.34 -16.89
N LEU A 50 7.77 15.51 -16.95
CA LEU A 50 6.47 15.71 -16.31
C LEU A 50 5.35 14.83 -16.90
N THR A 51 5.44 14.46 -18.20
CA THR A 51 4.47 13.51 -18.79
C THR A 51 4.62 12.12 -18.22
N VAL A 52 5.84 11.68 -17.91
CA VAL A 52 6.11 10.39 -17.27
C VAL A 52 5.55 10.38 -15.84
N ASP A 53 5.83 11.42 -15.08
CA ASP A 53 5.31 11.55 -13.70
C ASP A 53 3.79 11.67 -13.68
N GLY A 54 3.21 12.41 -14.64
CA GLY A 54 1.76 12.51 -14.83
C GLY A 54 1.11 11.16 -15.15
N LEU A 55 1.77 10.33 -15.95
CA LEU A 55 1.32 8.99 -16.29
C LEU A 55 1.33 8.07 -15.05
N ILE A 56 2.38 8.13 -14.24
CA ILE A 56 2.49 7.40 -12.98
C ILE A 56 1.36 7.82 -12.04
N TYR A 57 1.15 9.13 -11.89
CA TYR A 57 0.10 9.67 -11.04
C TYR A 57 -1.30 9.23 -11.50
N ALA A 58 -1.62 9.43 -12.77
CA ALA A 58 -2.94 9.08 -13.32
C ALA A 58 -3.23 7.57 -13.20
N SER A 59 -2.24 6.73 -13.51
CA SER A 59 -2.36 5.28 -13.37
C SER A 59 -2.58 4.86 -11.93
N SER A 60 -1.86 5.48 -10.99
CA SER A 60 -2.01 5.23 -9.54
C SER A 60 -3.40 5.62 -9.04
N MET A 61 -3.96 6.75 -9.51
CA MET A 61 -5.31 7.20 -9.15
C MET A 61 -6.38 6.24 -9.66
N VAL A 62 -6.27 5.74 -10.90
CA VAL A 62 -7.18 4.73 -11.45
C VAL A 62 -7.13 3.44 -10.64
N MET A 63 -5.94 3.01 -10.23
CA MET A 63 -5.78 1.82 -9.39
C MET A 63 -6.40 2.00 -8.00
N LEU A 64 -6.20 3.18 -7.40
CA LEU A 64 -6.76 3.51 -6.09
C LEU A 64 -8.30 3.57 -6.14
N ASP A 65 -8.87 4.19 -7.16
CA ASP A 65 -10.33 4.26 -7.35
C ASP A 65 -10.93 2.86 -7.52
N SER A 66 -10.29 2.01 -8.35
CA SER A 66 -10.69 0.62 -8.53
C SER A 66 -10.67 -0.17 -7.21
N ALA A 67 -9.62 0.01 -6.41
CA ALA A 67 -9.48 -0.65 -5.11
C ALA A 67 -10.56 -0.17 -4.12
N ARG A 68 -10.88 1.13 -4.10
CA ARG A 68 -11.94 1.68 -3.25
C ARG A 68 -13.33 1.16 -3.61
N ARG A 69 -13.58 0.94 -4.90
CA ARG A 69 -14.87 0.42 -5.40
C ARG A 69 -14.95 -1.11 -5.34
N GLY A 70 -13.90 -1.81 -4.93
CA GLY A 70 -13.85 -3.27 -4.93
C GLY A 70 -13.93 -3.90 -6.32
N ILE A 71 -13.61 -3.13 -7.38
CA ILE A 71 -13.63 -3.61 -8.77
C ILE A 71 -12.24 -4.03 -9.22
N ARG A 72 -12.19 -4.88 -10.25
CA ARG A 72 -10.90 -5.34 -10.80
C ARG A 72 -10.14 -4.17 -11.41
N VAL A 73 -8.88 -4.02 -11.02
CA VAL A 73 -7.97 -2.99 -11.57
C VAL A 73 -7.76 -3.22 -13.07
N PRO A 74 -7.96 -2.20 -13.93
CA PRO A 74 -7.70 -2.31 -15.36
C PRO A 74 -6.25 -2.71 -15.66
N ALA A 75 -6.05 -3.66 -16.57
CA ALA A 75 -4.71 -4.09 -16.96
C ALA A 75 -3.87 -2.93 -17.53
N LEU A 76 -4.50 -2.05 -18.29
CA LEU A 76 -3.87 -0.87 -18.86
C LEU A 76 -3.24 0.03 -17.77
N ALA A 77 -3.97 0.30 -16.69
CA ALA A 77 -3.44 1.14 -15.61
C ALA A 77 -2.17 0.53 -14.98
N ARG A 78 -2.13 -0.81 -14.80
CA ARG A 78 -0.94 -1.50 -14.29
C ARG A 78 0.24 -1.42 -15.26
N TRP A 79 -0.02 -1.60 -16.56
CA TRP A 79 1.01 -1.52 -17.59
C TRP A 79 1.58 -0.10 -17.72
N LEU A 80 0.72 0.93 -17.70
CA LEU A 80 1.14 2.32 -17.78
C LEU A 80 1.93 2.74 -16.53
N LEU A 81 1.52 2.30 -15.35
CA LEU A 81 2.30 2.51 -14.12
C LEU A 81 3.67 1.85 -14.22
N GLY A 82 3.73 0.58 -14.61
CA GLY A 82 4.99 -0.13 -14.80
C GLY A 82 5.90 0.54 -15.83
N LEU A 83 5.34 0.98 -16.96
CA LEU A 83 6.07 1.71 -17.99
C LEU A 83 6.66 3.02 -17.46
N GLY A 84 5.86 3.80 -16.72
CA GLY A 84 6.33 5.04 -16.10
C GLY A 84 7.48 4.81 -15.12
N ILE A 85 7.36 3.81 -14.24
CA ILE A 85 8.42 3.45 -13.28
C ILE A 85 9.70 3.04 -14.02
N VAL A 86 9.59 2.19 -15.05
CA VAL A 86 10.75 1.74 -15.84
C VAL A 86 11.38 2.92 -16.59
N ALA A 87 10.59 3.81 -17.18
CA ALA A 87 11.07 5.00 -17.88
C ALA A 87 11.84 5.93 -16.93
N THR A 88 11.29 6.18 -15.73
CA THR A 88 11.95 7.01 -14.71
C THR A 88 13.28 6.38 -14.26
N LEU A 89 13.29 5.09 -13.96
CA LEU A 89 14.53 4.39 -13.57
C LEU A 89 15.57 4.42 -14.69
N ALA A 90 15.14 4.13 -15.92
CA ALA A 90 16.03 4.16 -17.10
C ALA A 90 16.65 5.54 -17.34
N ALA A 91 15.86 6.62 -17.20
CA ALA A 91 16.34 7.98 -17.34
C ALA A 91 17.38 8.32 -16.26
N ASN A 92 17.14 7.94 -15.02
CA ASN A 92 18.04 8.16 -13.90
C ASN A 92 19.37 7.38 -14.06
N VAL A 93 19.30 6.11 -14.49
CA VAL A 93 20.48 5.30 -14.80
C VAL A 93 21.26 5.89 -15.96
N ALA A 94 20.57 6.25 -17.06
CA ALA A 94 21.19 6.80 -18.26
C ALA A 94 21.90 8.13 -17.97
N HIS A 95 21.30 9.01 -17.16
CA HIS A 95 21.96 10.25 -16.70
C HIS A 95 23.30 9.96 -15.99
N GLY A 96 23.36 8.90 -15.18
CA GLY A 96 24.58 8.52 -14.45
C GLY A 96 25.61 7.77 -15.26
N LEU A 97 25.23 7.08 -16.36
CA LEU A 97 26.10 6.20 -17.14
C LEU A 97 27.31 6.92 -17.75
N GLY A 98 27.17 8.19 -18.10
CA GLY A 98 28.29 9.01 -18.60
C GLY A 98 29.48 9.15 -17.63
N ARG A 99 29.25 8.80 -16.35
CA ARG A 99 30.25 8.79 -15.25
C ARG A 99 30.64 7.36 -14.83
N GLY A 100 30.33 6.36 -15.65
CA GLY A 100 30.62 4.95 -15.40
C GLY A 100 29.57 4.27 -14.51
N LEU A 101 29.84 3.02 -14.11
CA LEU A 101 28.93 2.20 -13.34
C LEU A 101 28.55 2.80 -11.98
N ILE A 102 29.50 3.43 -11.31
CA ILE A 102 29.24 4.11 -10.03
C ILE A 102 28.29 5.30 -10.25
N GLY A 103 28.51 6.07 -11.34
CA GLY A 103 27.61 7.15 -11.71
C GLY A 103 26.19 6.64 -12.02
N ALA A 104 26.05 5.52 -12.70
CA ALA A 104 24.76 4.89 -12.96
C ALA A 104 24.05 4.47 -11.67
N ALA A 105 24.78 3.89 -10.72
CA ALA A 105 24.22 3.51 -9.42
C ALA A 105 23.75 4.73 -8.61
N VAL A 106 24.56 5.78 -8.56
CA VAL A 106 24.21 7.05 -7.91
C VAL A 106 23.01 7.71 -8.61
N GLY A 107 23.00 7.69 -9.96
CA GLY A 107 21.88 8.21 -10.74
C GLY A 107 20.58 7.46 -10.48
N ALA A 108 20.61 6.13 -10.33
CA ALA A 108 19.44 5.32 -10.02
C ALA A 108 18.87 5.55 -8.59
N TRP A 109 19.71 6.05 -7.68
CA TRP A 109 19.37 6.15 -6.26
C TRP A 109 18.06 6.90 -5.97
N PRO A 110 17.77 8.07 -6.56
CA PRO A 110 16.52 8.78 -6.34
C PRO A 110 15.28 7.95 -6.70
N ALA A 111 15.33 7.24 -7.84
CA ALA A 111 14.22 6.39 -8.27
C ALA A 111 14.00 5.21 -7.31
N ILE A 112 15.07 4.58 -6.82
CA ILE A 112 15.00 3.50 -5.81
C ILE A 112 14.39 4.02 -4.51
N VAL A 113 14.85 5.17 -4.04
CA VAL A 113 14.35 5.81 -2.82
C VAL A 113 12.87 6.15 -2.96
N LEU A 114 12.44 6.61 -4.13
CA LEU A 114 11.04 6.96 -4.39
C LEU A 114 10.12 5.73 -4.28
N VAL A 115 10.51 4.61 -4.89
CA VAL A 115 9.79 3.34 -4.79
C VAL A 115 9.78 2.82 -3.34
N GLY A 116 10.94 2.84 -2.67
CA GLY A 116 11.05 2.43 -1.26
C GLY A 116 10.20 3.29 -0.32
N SER A 117 10.14 4.60 -0.56
CA SER A 117 9.30 5.53 0.20
C SER A 117 7.81 5.21 0.01
N TYR A 118 7.38 4.87 -1.20
CA TYR A 118 6.01 4.45 -1.47
C TYR A 118 5.64 3.18 -0.71
N GLU A 119 6.49 2.15 -0.73
CA GLU A 119 6.28 0.91 0.01
C GLU A 119 6.19 1.14 1.53
N LEU A 120 7.09 1.96 2.08
CA LEU A 120 7.06 2.33 3.50
C LEU A 120 5.77 3.07 3.87
N LEU A 121 5.33 4.01 3.03
CA LEU A 121 4.09 4.74 3.26
C LEU A 121 2.88 3.81 3.24
N MET A 122 2.83 2.88 2.26
CA MET A 122 1.77 1.87 2.19
C MET A 122 1.77 0.94 3.39
N MET A 123 2.94 0.55 3.90
CA MET A 123 3.05 -0.25 5.12
C MET A 123 2.50 0.51 6.33
N VAL A 124 2.84 1.79 6.50
CA VAL A 124 2.32 2.64 7.57
C VAL A 124 0.80 2.77 7.50
N ILE A 125 0.24 2.95 6.31
CA ILE A 125 -1.22 3.08 6.10
C ILE A 125 -1.92 1.74 6.39
N ARG A 126 -1.41 0.61 5.91
CA ARG A 126 -1.99 -0.72 6.14
C ARG A 126 -2.00 -1.10 7.61
N ASN A 127 -0.91 -0.89 8.32
CA ASN A 127 -0.82 -1.16 9.76
C ASN A 127 -1.79 -0.28 10.57
N SER A 128 -2.19 0.87 10.02
CA SER A 128 -3.20 1.73 10.63
C SER A 128 -4.60 1.13 10.58
N GLN A 129 -4.90 0.35 9.56
CA GLN A 129 -6.23 -0.24 9.38
C GLN A 129 -6.39 -1.56 10.15
N VAL A 130 -5.30 -2.28 10.40
CA VAL A 130 -5.32 -3.51 11.20
C VAL A 130 -5.64 -3.20 12.66
N GLY A 131 -5.09 -2.13 13.22
CA GLY A 131 -5.38 -1.69 14.59
C GLY A 131 -6.81 -1.19 14.82
N VAL A 132 -7.59 -0.91 13.77
CA VAL A 132 -9.02 -0.55 13.87
C VAL A 132 -9.92 -1.80 13.79
N LYS A 133 -9.44 -2.90 13.18
CA LYS A 133 -10.20 -4.16 13.10
C LYS A 133 -10.04 -5.07 14.32
N GLU A 134 -9.05 -4.82 15.17
CA GLU A 134 -8.80 -5.60 16.39
C GLU A 134 -9.26 -4.91 17.69
N ALA A 135 -10.00 -3.81 17.62
CA ALA A 135 -10.80 -3.43 18.78
C ALA A 135 -11.90 -4.53 18.91
N PRO A 136 -11.91 -5.34 19.98
CA PRO A 136 -13.05 -6.20 20.20
C PRO A 136 -14.25 -5.26 20.30
N GLU A 137 -15.20 -5.42 19.38
CA GLU A 137 -16.52 -4.84 19.58
C GLU A 137 -17.07 -5.44 20.86
N THR A 138 -16.86 -4.76 21.98
CA THR A 138 -17.66 -4.90 23.18
C THR A 138 -18.99 -4.18 22.94
N GLY A 139 -19.60 -4.50 21.83
CA GLY A 139 -21.00 -4.30 21.54
C GLY A 139 -21.64 -5.68 21.60
N HIS A 140 -22.43 -5.88 22.62
CA HIS A 140 -23.29 -7.02 22.87
C HIS A 140 -24.35 -7.15 21.75
N ASP A 141 -23.88 -7.47 20.52
CA ASP A 141 -24.67 -8.20 19.56
C ASP A 141 -24.33 -9.69 19.78
N THR A 142 -24.88 -10.23 20.82
CA THR A 142 -24.87 -11.68 21.07
C THR A 142 -25.49 -12.32 19.85
N ASP A 143 -24.66 -13.01 19.05
CA ASP A 143 -25.14 -13.85 17.96
C ASP A 143 -26.20 -14.79 18.58
N PRO A 144 -27.45 -14.75 18.12
CA PRO A 144 -28.51 -15.57 18.68
C PRO A 144 -28.17 -17.07 18.65
N LEU A 145 -27.17 -17.48 17.85
CA LEU A 145 -26.63 -18.84 17.87
C LEU A 145 -25.67 -19.06 19.04
N GLN A 146 -24.96 -18.03 19.47
CA GLN A 146 -24.06 -18.11 20.64
C GLN A 146 -24.85 -18.20 21.94
N ASP A 147 -25.89 -17.40 22.13
CA ASP A 147 -26.77 -17.46 23.30
C ASP A 147 -27.44 -18.82 23.38
N ARG A 148 -27.92 -19.34 22.26
CA ARG A 148 -28.55 -20.65 22.21
C ARG A 148 -27.59 -21.80 22.49
N ALA A 149 -26.32 -21.67 22.04
CA ALA A 149 -25.29 -22.64 22.36
C ALA A 149 -24.93 -22.62 23.84
N VAL A 150 -24.81 -21.44 24.45
CA VAL A 150 -24.57 -21.29 25.90
C VAL A 150 -25.72 -21.89 26.71
N GLU A 151 -26.97 -21.66 26.32
CA GLU A 151 -28.14 -22.22 26.98
C GLU A 151 -28.20 -23.76 26.88
N LEU A 152 -27.94 -24.33 25.71
CA LEU A 152 -27.94 -25.77 25.46
C LEU A 152 -26.83 -26.54 26.20
N PHE A 153 -25.67 -25.90 26.37
CA PHE A 153 -24.51 -26.52 27.01
C PHE A 153 -24.22 -25.96 28.41
N ALA A 154 -25.17 -25.22 29.04
CA ALA A 154 -25.01 -24.62 30.35
C ALA A 154 -24.59 -25.63 31.42
N GLY A 155 -25.11 -26.86 31.37
CA GLY A 155 -24.79 -27.93 32.29
C GLY A 155 -23.36 -28.48 32.14
N GLU A 156 -22.84 -28.52 30.93
CA GLU A 156 -21.46 -28.94 30.66
C GLU A 156 -20.45 -27.84 30.98
N LEU A 157 -20.80 -26.59 30.70
CA LEU A 157 -19.97 -25.41 31.00
C LEU A 157 -19.82 -25.19 32.51
N THR A 158 -20.89 -25.41 33.30
CA THR A 158 -20.82 -25.34 34.78
C THR A 158 -19.99 -26.47 35.40
N ALA A 159 -19.81 -27.60 34.68
CA ALA A 159 -18.96 -28.70 35.08
C ALA A 159 -17.49 -28.57 34.56
N ASP A 160 -17.11 -27.39 34.05
CA ASP A 160 -15.80 -27.11 33.45
C ASP A 160 -15.41 -28.07 32.31
N ARG A 161 -16.42 -28.55 31.56
CA ARG A 161 -16.24 -29.42 30.41
C ARG A 161 -16.54 -28.65 29.14
N ILE A 162 -15.51 -28.47 28.29
CA ILE A 162 -15.68 -27.84 27.00
C ILE A 162 -16.27 -28.86 26.01
N PRO A 163 -17.52 -28.64 25.48
CA PRO A 163 -18.12 -29.56 24.53
C PRO A 163 -17.30 -29.66 23.25
N SER A 164 -17.13 -30.89 22.72
CA SER A 164 -16.37 -31.09 21.49
C SER A 164 -17.11 -30.52 20.29
N VAL A 165 -16.36 -30.09 19.24
CA VAL A 165 -16.91 -29.59 17.97
C VAL A 165 -17.89 -30.61 17.34
N ARG A 166 -17.66 -31.91 17.56
CA ARG A 166 -18.51 -32.99 17.08
C ARG A 166 -19.85 -33.03 17.79
N THR A 167 -19.86 -32.76 19.10
CA THR A 167 -21.07 -32.68 19.93
C THR A 167 -21.93 -31.47 19.54
N ILE A 168 -21.30 -30.32 19.30
CA ILE A 168 -21.96 -29.10 18.86
C ILE A 168 -22.60 -29.29 17.46
N ARG A 169 -21.94 -29.97 16.53
CA ARG A 169 -22.45 -30.23 15.18
C ARG A 169 -23.58 -31.27 15.14
N ALA A 170 -23.69 -32.11 16.13
CA ALA A 170 -24.74 -33.13 16.20
C ALA A 170 -26.10 -32.58 16.66
N GLN A 171 -26.15 -31.37 17.18
CA GLN A 171 -27.40 -30.72 17.61
C GLN A 171 -28.09 -30.05 16.41
N PRO A 172 -29.33 -30.43 16.07
CA PRO A 172 -30.10 -29.78 15.02
C PRO A 172 -30.38 -28.33 15.44
N HIS A 173 -30.02 -27.37 14.66
CA HIS A 173 -30.15 -25.91 14.78
C HIS A 173 -28.88 -25.12 15.14
N VAL A 174 -27.76 -25.74 15.52
CA VAL A 174 -26.50 -25.03 15.82
C VAL A 174 -25.41 -25.27 14.78
N GLY A 175 -25.54 -26.30 13.93
CA GLY A 175 -24.50 -26.77 13.02
C GLY A 175 -24.82 -26.75 11.53
N GLN A 176 -25.92 -26.18 11.08
CA GLN A 176 -26.21 -26.08 9.63
C GLN A 176 -25.66 -24.79 9.06
N SER A 177 -24.56 -24.91 8.27
CA SER A 177 -24.13 -23.84 7.37
C SER A 177 -25.26 -23.54 6.39
N ARG A 178 -25.63 -22.27 6.31
CA ARG A 178 -26.49 -21.79 5.24
C ARG A 178 -25.78 -22.02 3.90
N ALA A 179 -26.44 -22.77 3.01
CA ALA A 179 -26.12 -22.84 1.60
C ALA A 179 -26.43 -21.49 0.93
#